data_465b2a822081aa646e7b89c9eced1138
#
_entry.id   465b2a822081aa646e7b89c9eced1138
#
_cell.length_a   1.000
_cell.length_b   1.000
_cell.length_c   1.000
_cell.angle_alpha   90.00
_cell.angle_beta   90.00
_cell.angle_gamma   90.00
#
_symmetry.space_group_name_H-M   'P 1'
#
loop_
_entity.id
_entity.type
_entity.pdbx_description
1 polymer ?
#
loop_
_entity_poly.entity_id
_entity_poly.type
_entity_poly.pdbx_seq_one_letter_code
_entity_poly.pdbx_strand_id
1 'polypeptide(L)'
;VLKGASATALYGSEAANGAVVITSKRAKSGKLTVDFTAQVTANLPAYLPKVQTLYGPGRYNTDYSDYEKQTGGFYQRTMNGENYKSLYNTTMSFGPKYDGSDVLYWDGKVRPYLPATDNPWKELFRTGWNQTYNLAISQGTETSSNRFSYTFMDEIPNSLTGSFTKHNFKLTGSYKLAKPLTLEYSLNYIIQDV
;
A
#
# COMPACT_ATOMS: atom_id res chain seq x y z
N VAL A 1 -21.72 -11.84 -13.07
CA VAL A 1 -20.70 -11.94 -14.11
C VAL A 1 -21.26 -12.80 -15.24
N LEU A 2 -21.23 -12.28 -16.44
CA LEU A 2 -21.60 -12.99 -17.66
C LEU A 2 -20.33 -13.36 -18.43
N LYS A 3 -20.25 -14.57 -18.96
CA LYS A 3 -19.06 -15.06 -19.67
C LYS A 3 -19.42 -15.45 -21.10
N GLY A 4 -18.46 -15.21 -22.01
CA GLY A 4 -18.55 -15.67 -23.40
C GLY A 4 -19.80 -15.22 -24.16
N ALA A 5 -20.42 -16.10 -24.91
CA ALA A 5 -21.55 -15.82 -25.79
C ALA A 5 -22.76 -15.17 -25.12
N SER A 6 -23.01 -15.47 -23.83
CA SER A 6 -24.12 -14.86 -23.07
C SER A 6 -23.90 -13.35 -22.85
N ALA A 7 -22.65 -12.95 -22.63
CA ALA A 7 -22.32 -11.54 -22.47
C ALA A 7 -22.46 -10.79 -23.82
N THR A 8 -21.96 -11.38 -24.90
CA THR A 8 -22.03 -10.81 -26.24
C THR A 8 -23.45 -10.68 -26.75
N ALA A 9 -24.32 -11.65 -26.45
CA ALA A 9 -25.74 -11.61 -26.84
C ALA A 9 -26.52 -10.46 -26.17
N LEU A 10 -26.14 -10.07 -24.92
CA LEU A 10 -26.83 -9.02 -24.17
C LEU A 10 -26.20 -7.64 -24.31
N TYR A 11 -24.89 -7.56 -24.48
CA TYR A 11 -24.12 -6.30 -24.42
C TYR A 11 -23.29 -6.03 -25.69
N GLY A 12 -23.45 -6.85 -26.74
CA GLY A 12 -22.76 -6.66 -28.01
C GLY A 12 -21.30 -7.10 -28.01
N SER A 13 -20.58 -6.77 -29.06
CA SER A 13 -19.20 -7.19 -29.30
C SER A 13 -18.19 -6.72 -28.24
N GLU A 14 -18.47 -5.62 -27.56
CA GLU A 14 -17.61 -5.10 -26.48
C GLU A 14 -17.52 -6.06 -25.28
N ALA A 15 -18.55 -6.92 -25.10
CA ALA A 15 -18.59 -7.91 -24.06
C ALA A 15 -18.02 -9.28 -24.47
N ALA A 16 -17.23 -9.35 -25.55
CA ALA A 16 -16.64 -10.61 -26.04
C ALA A 16 -15.78 -11.32 -24.98
N ASN A 17 -15.10 -10.57 -24.13
CA ASN A 17 -14.28 -11.09 -23.02
C ASN A 17 -15.08 -11.26 -21.70
N GLY A 18 -16.40 -11.09 -21.74
CA GLY A 18 -17.29 -11.15 -20.59
C GLY A 18 -17.77 -9.78 -20.15
N ALA A 19 -18.80 -9.77 -19.30
CA ALA A 19 -19.36 -8.57 -18.70
C ALA A 19 -19.60 -8.71 -17.20
N VAL A 20 -19.30 -7.66 -16.45
CA VAL A 20 -19.63 -7.54 -15.03
C VAL A 20 -20.79 -6.58 -14.90
N VAL A 21 -21.99 -7.11 -14.60
CA VAL A 21 -23.19 -6.30 -14.36
C VAL A 21 -23.29 -6.00 -12.88
N ILE A 22 -23.28 -4.72 -12.52
CA ILE A 22 -23.39 -4.25 -11.14
C ILE A 22 -24.76 -3.61 -10.97
N THR A 23 -25.56 -4.18 -10.09
CA THR A 23 -26.87 -3.62 -9.73
C THR A 23 -26.82 -3.05 -8.31
N SER A 24 -27.17 -1.79 -8.14
CA SER A 24 -27.23 -1.17 -6.82
C SER A 24 -28.33 -1.81 -5.96
N LYS A 25 -28.02 -1.99 -4.67
CA LYS A 25 -29.03 -2.47 -3.71
C LYS A 25 -30.17 -1.45 -3.62
N ARG A 26 -31.40 -1.94 -3.67
CA ARG A 26 -32.62 -1.15 -3.48
C ARG A 26 -33.30 -1.58 -2.18
N ALA A 27 -34.09 -0.67 -1.60
CA ALA A 27 -34.94 -1.01 -0.47
C ALA A 27 -36.05 -1.99 -0.92
N LYS A 28 -36.35 -2.96 -0.09
CA LYS A 28 -37.51 -3.82 -0.26
C LYS A 28 -38.72 -3.14 0.37
N SER A 29 -39.92 -3.41 -0.18
CA SER A 29 -41.18 -2.97 0.44
C SER A 29 -41.27 -3.56 1.86
N GLY A 30 -41.67 -2.76 2.83
CA GLY A 30 -41.84 -3.18 4.21
C GLY A 30 -41.22 -2.24 5.24
N LYS A 31 -40.70 -2.81 6.32
CA LYS A 31 -40.15 -2.09 7.45
C LYS A 31 -38.86 -1.36 7.11
N LEU A 32 -38.59 -0.27 7.81
CA LEU A 32 -37.29 0.40 7.84
C LEU A 32 -36.21 -0.64 8.23
N THR A 33 -35.16 -0.68 7.44
CA THR A 33 -33.97 -1.50 7.71
C THR A 33 -32.75 -0.62 7.88
N VAL A 34 -31.93 -0.97 8.87
CA VAL A 34 -30.65 -0.32 9.12
C VAL A 34 -29.59 -1.40 9.06
N ASP A 35 -28.67 -1.28 8.12
CA ASP A 35 -27.56 -2.17 7.94
C ASP A 35 -26.28 -1.44 8.35
N PHE A 36 -25.52 -2.05 9.25
CA PHE A 36 -24.19 -1.59 9.61
C PHE A 36 -23.16 -2.68 9.28
N THR A 37 -22.09 -2.30 8.62
CA THR A 37 -20.98 -3.17 8.31
C THR A 37 -19.67 -2.49 8.71
N ALA A 38 -18.84 -3.20 9.45
CA ALA A 38 -17.50 -2.77 9.79
C ALA A 38 -16.52 -3.85 9.29
N GLN A 39 -15.46 -3.41 8.63
CA GLN A 39 -14.37 -4.25 8.17
C GLN A 39 -13.06 -3.60 8.56
N VAL A 40 -12.20 -4.38 9.22
CA VAL A 40 -10.84 -3.95 9.56
C VAL A 40 -9.88 -5.01 9.04
N THR A 41 -8.88 -4.58 8.29
CA THR A 41 -7.87 -5.45 7.68
C THR A 41 -6.48 -4.93 8.05
N ALA A 42 -5.62 -5.83 8.52
CA ALA A 42 -4.21 -5.57 8.71
C ALA A 42 -3.42 -6.13 7.51
N ASN A 43 -2.59 -5.29 6.92
CA ASN A 43 -1.73 -5.65 5.80
C ASN A 43 -0.27 -5.69 6.28
N LEU A 44 0.33 -6.88 6.24
CA LEU A 44 1.74 -7.08 6.59
C LEU A 44 2.49 -7.59 5.37
N PRO A 45 3.74 -7.15 5.15
CA PRO A 45 4.58 -7.74 4.13
C PRO A 45 4.88 -9.20 4.50
N ALA A 46 4.39 -10.15 3.70
CA ALA A 46 4.55 -11.59 3.97
C ALA A 46 5.98 -12.07 3.73
N TYR A 47 6.63 -11.51 2.70
CA TYR A 47 7.99 -11.88 2.31
C TYR A 47 8.81 -10.63 2.07
N LEU A 48 9.94 -10.55 2.74
CA LEU A 48 10.95 -9.53 2.50
C LEU A 48 12.20 -10.19 1.91
N PRO A 49 12.91 -9.52 0.99
CA PRO A 49 14.16 -10.03 0.46
C PRO A 49 15.15 -10.35 1.59
N LYS A 50 15.83 -11.47 1.49
CA LYS A 50 16.96 -11.78 2.38
C LYS A 50 18.13 -10.92 1.96
N VAL A 51 18.70 -10.21 2.90
CA VAL A 51 19.86 -9.36 2.70
C VAL A 51 21.05 -10.00 3.39
N GLN A 52 22.20 -9.97 2.74
CA GLN A 52 23.43 -10.41 3.37
C GLN A 52 23.88 -9.37 4.42
N THR A 53 24.39 -9.83 5.56
CA THR A 53 24.85 -8.99 6.68
C THR A 53 26.30 -9.29 7.05
N LEU A 54 27.04 -9.95 6.16
CA LEU A 54 28.44 -10.31 6.39
C LEU A 54 29.41 -9.26 5.85
N TYR A 55 29.06 -8.61 4.75
CA TYR A 55 29.89 -7.63 4.06
C TYR A 55 29.16 -6.33 3.91
N GLY A 56 29.85 -5.22 4.04
CA GLY A 56 29.28 -3.90 3.95
C GLY A 56 29.51 -3.21 2.61
N PRO A 57 29.33 -1.87 2.55
CA PRO A 57 29.52 -1.12 1.32
C PRO A 57 30.96 -1.20 0.83
N GLY A 58 31.11 -1.33 -0.46
CA GLY A 58 32.39 -1.44 -1.15
C GLY A 58 32.20 -2.03 -2.54
N ARG A 59 33.23 -1.94 -3.34
CA ARG A 59 33.26 -2.53 -4.69
C ARG A 59 34.37 -3.57 -4.76
N TYR A 60 34.17 -4.57 -5.60
CA TYR A 60 35.29 -5.43 -6.00
C TYR A 60 36.31 -4.59 -6.76
N ASN A 61 37.55 -4.61 -6.29
CA ASN A 61 38.69 -3.94 -6.93
C ASN A 61 39.82 -4.93 -7.12
N THR A 62 40.38 -4.97 -8.32
CA THR A 62 41.57 -5.80 -8.63
C THR A 62 42.86 -5.13 -8.19
N ASP A 63 42.83 -3.81 -8.06
CA ASP A 63 44.02 -2.98 -7.82
C ASP A 63 43.98 -2.37 -6.40
N TYR A 64 43.83 -3.21 -5.40
CA TYR A 64 43.92 -2.81 -4.00
C TYR A 64 45.33 -2.31 -3.67
N SER A 65 45.44 -1.19 -2.98
CA SER A 65 46.66 -0.76 -2.33
C SER A 65 47.10 -1.77 -1.29
N ASP A 66 48.37 -1.70 -0.87
CA ASP A 66 48.86 -2.63 0.16
C ASP A 66 48.15 -2.46 1.49
N TYR A 67 47.70 -1.26 1.83
CA TYR A 67 46.86 -0.99 2.98
C TYR A 67 45.49 -1.70 2.88
N GLU A 68 44.84 -1.61 1.73
CA GLU A 68 43.54 -2.27 1.48
C GLU A 68 43.65 -3.80 1.55
N LYS A 69 44.73 -4.37 1.01
CA LYS A 69 45.03 -5.82 1.10
C LYS A 69 45.20 -6.25 2.55
N GLN A 70 45.97 -5.49 3.34
CA GLN A 70 46.25 -5.79 4.75
C GLN A 70 44.99 -5.62 5.64
N THR A 71 44.13 -4.68 5.32
CA THR A 71 42.94 -4.37 6.11
C THR A 71 41.66 -5.08 5.63
N GLY A 72 41.73 -5.87 4.56
CA GLY A 72 40.58 -6.60 4.01
C GLY A 72 39.61 -5.75 3.21
N GLY A 73 40.13 -4.66 2.58
CA GLY A 73 39.36 -3.81 1.68
C GLY A 73 38.93 -2.44 2.23
N PHE A 74 39.39 -2.10 3.44
CA PHE A 74 39.23 -0.70 3.91
C PHE A 74 40.29 0.18 3.27
N TYR A 75 39.89 1.40 2.85
CA TYR A 75 40.90 2.38 2.46
C TYR A 75 41.25 3.31 3.63
N GLN A 76 42.42 3.95 3.52
CA GLN A 76 42.91 4.90 4.52
C GLN A 76 42.40 6.30 4.20
N ARG A 77 41.81 6.97 5.18
CA ARG A 77 41.42 8.38 5.10
C ARG A 77 42.00 9.16 6.27
N THR A 78 42.63 10.28 5.96
CA THR A 78 43.17 11.19 6.98
C THR A 78 42.14 12.24 7.34
N MET A 79 41.90 12.45 8.62
CA MET A 79 41.05 13.51 9.16
C MET A 79 41.72 14.09 10.41
N ASN A 80 41.85 15.41 10.47
CA ASN A 80 42.51 16.13 11.57
C ASN A 80 43.93 15.64 11.88
N GLY A 81 44.68 15.21 10.86
CA GLY A 81 46.04 14.69 11.01
C GLY A 81 46.16 13.23 11.44
N GLU A 82 45.07 12.56 11.72
CA GLU A 82 45.00 11.14 12.08
C GLU A 82 44.50 10.27 10.93
N ASN A 83 44.99 9.04 10.84
CA ASN A 83 44.62 8.09 9.81
C ASN A 83 43.58 7.09 10.33
N TYR A 84 42.49 6.98 9.59
CA TYR A 84 41.37 6.09 9.91
C TYR A 84 41.13 5.05 8.80
N LYS A 85 40.65 3.87 9.18
CA LYS A 85 39.95 2.98 8.25
C LYS A 85 38.72 3.69 7.74
N SER A 86 38.43 3.63 6.45
CA SER A 86 37.22 4.19 5.84
C SER A 86 36.68 3.31 4.75
N LEU A 87 35.48 3.63 4.31
CA LEU A 87 34.70 2.84 3.33
C LEU A 87 34.57 3.63 2.03
N TYR A 88 34.63 2.96 0.90
CA TYR A 88 34.26 3.56 -0.37
C TYR A 88 32.80 3.98 -0.39
N ASN A 89 32.54 5.19 -0.85
CA ASN A 89 31.17 5.65 -1.09
C ASN A 89 30.63 4.99 -2.37
N THR A 90 29.84 3.96 -2.21
CA THR A 90 29.30 3.15 -3.30
C THR A 90 27.95 2.56 -2.92
N THR A 91 27.15 2.28 -3.94
CA THR A 91 25.88 1.56 -3.82
C THR A 91 26.06 0.03 -3.80
N MET A 92 27.27 -0.46 -3.93
CA MET A 92 27.58 -1.89 -3.97
C MET A 92 27.91 -2.41 -2.57
N SER A 93 27.54 -3.65 -2.28
CA SER A 93 27.80 -4.35 -1.01
C SER A 93 28.86 -5.45 -1.17
N PHE A 94 29.98 -5.12 -1.81
CA PHE A 94 31.14 -5.99 -2.01
C PHE A 94 32.38 -5.48 -1.27
N GLY A 95 32.18 -4.77 -0.17
CA GLY A 95 33.23 -4.19 0.63
C GLY A 95 33.77 -5.14 1.69
N PRO A 96 34.50 -4.59 2.70
CA PRO A 96 35.06 -5.36 3.80
C PRO A 96 33.99 -6.13 4.57
N LYS A 97 34.40 -7.23 5.17
CA LYS A 97 33.59 -7.98 6.13
C LYS A 97 33.36 -7.12 7.39
N TYR A 98 32.13 -7.13 7.91
CA TYR A 98 31.83 -6.51 9.20
C TYR A 98 32.66 -7.17 10.31
N ASP A 99 33.55 -6.40 10.93
CA ASP A 99 34.49 -6.85 11.94
C ASP A 99 34.37 -6.11 13.27
N GLY A 100 33.48 -5.13 13.35
CA GLY A 100 33.27 -4.29 14.53
C GLY A 100 34.37 -3.27 14.78
N SER A 101 35.37 -3.16 13.89
CA SER A 101 36.44 -2.17 14.04
C SER A 101 35.91 -0.75 13.83
N ASP A 102 36.57 0.25 14.43
CA ASP A 102 36.20 1.64 14.25
C ASP A 102 36.57 2.13 12.84
N VAL A 103 35.57 2.71 12.17
CA VAL A 103 35.67 3.19 10.79
C VAL A 103 35.16 4.62 10.70
N LEU A 104 35.87 5.45 9.96
CA LEU A 104 35.44 6.80 9.62
C LEU A 104 34.42 6.74 8.49
N TYR A 105 33.19 7.13 8.79
CA TYR A 105 32.08 7.17 7.84
C TYR A 105 32.10 8.46 6.99
N TRP A 106 31.26 8.48 5.98
CA TRP A 106 31.12 9.59 5.04
C TRP A 106 30.73 10.93 5.72
N ASP A 107 30.01 10.85 6.85
CA ASP A 107 29.56 12.00 7.63
C ASP A 107 30.63 12.53 8.62
N GLY A 108 31.87 12.00 8.55
CA GLY A 108 32.98 12.41 9.39
C GLY A 108 32.94 11.86 10.81
N LYS A 109 32.05 10.92 11.11
CA LYS A 109 31.96 10.26 12.42
C LYS A 109 32.63 8.90 12.41
N VAL A 110 33.35 8.60 13.47
CA VAL A 110 33.93 7.29 13.72
C VAL A 110 32.91 6.43 14.46
N ARG A 111 32.63 5.22 13.94
CA ARG A 111 31.68 4.29 14.52
C ARG A 111 32.14 2.85 14.28
N PRO A 112 31.71 1.89 15.12
CA PRO A 112 31.93 0.47 14.87
C PRO A 112 31.36 0.03 13.52
N TYR A 113 32.13 -0.73 12.78
CA TYR A 113 31.75 -1.27 11.48
C TYR A 113 30.87 -2.52 11.66
N LEU A 114 29.60 -2.28 11.81
CA LEU A 114 28.55 -3.28 12.00
C LEU A 114 27.42 -3.06 11.01
N PRO A 115 26.67 -4.11 10.65
CA PRO A 115 25.44 -3.92 9.88
C PRO A 115 24.46 -3.03 10.65
N ALA A 116 23.84 -2.09 9.99
CA ALA A 116 22.91 -1.15 10.62
C ALA A 116 21.67 -1.87 11.19
N THR A 117 21.24 -2.93 10.54
CA THR A 117 20.10 -3.75 10.91
C THR A 117 20.22 -5.14 10.29
N ASP A 118 19.54 -6.11 10.85
CA ASP A 118 19.48 -7.47 10.29
C ASP A 118 18.85 -7.50 8.91
N ASN A 119 17.84 -6.66 8.68
CA ASN A 119 17.19 -6.54 7.39
C ASN A 119 16.61 -5.13 7.20
N PRO A 120 17.24 -4.27 6.37
CA PRO A 120 16.80 -2.90 6.13
C PRO A 120 15.41 -2.80 5.50
N TRP A 121 14.92 -3.84 4.84
CA TRP A 121 13.56 -3.86 4.30
C TRP A 121 12.49 -3.80 5.40
N LYS A 122 12.79 -4.30 6.61
CA LYS A 122 11.86 -4.21 7.75
C LYS A 122 11.61 -2.76 8.19
N GLU A 123 12.58 -1.88 7.98
CA GLU A 123 12.49 -0.47 8.34
C GLU A 123 11.70 0.35 7.30
N LEU A 124 11.52 -0.19 6.08
CA LEU A 124 10.78 0.46 5.01
C LEU A 124 9.29 0.16 5.05
N PHE A 125 8.87 -0.78 5.88
CA PHE A 125 7.47 -1.20 5.96
C PHE A 125 6.94 -1.14 7.38
N ARG A 126 5.67 -0.82 7.48
CA ARG A 126 4.88 -0.90 8.71
C ARG A 126 3.68 -1.84 8.51
N THR A 127 3.00 -2.19 9.58
CA THR A 127 1.68 -2.80 9.46
C THR A 127 0.73 -1.76 8.89
N GLY A 128 0.21 -2.03 7.70
CA GLY A 128 -0.84 -1.23 7.09
C GLY A 128 -2.21 -1.59 7.68
N TRP A 129 -3.12 -0.64 7.74
CA TRP A 129 -4.47 -0.82 8.22
C TRP A 129 -5.46 -0.30 7.20
N ASN A 130 -6.50 -1.07 6.93
CA ASN A 130 -7.63 -0.61 6.15
C ASN A 130 -8.89 -0.80 6.99
N GLN A 131 -9.60 0.29 7.22
CA GLN A 131 -10.84 0.32 8.01
C GLN A 131 -11.96 0.82 7.11
N THR A 132 -13.02 0.06 6.99
CA THR A 132 -14.20 0.46 6.22
C THR A 132 -15.44 0.29 7.10
N TYR A 133 -16.19 1.36 7.24
CA TYR A 133 -17.46 1.40 7.96
C TYR A 133 -18.55 1.82 6.99
N ASN A 134 -19.62 1.03 6.92
CA ASN A 134 -20.77 1.35 6.12
C ASN A 134 -22.02 1.33 6.98
N LEU A 135 -22.80 2.42 6.92
CA LEU A 135 -24.12 2.51 7.47
C LEU A 135 -25.11 2.72 6.33
N ALA A 136 -26.14 1.91 6.25
CA ALA A 136 -27.17 2.07 5.26
C ALA A 136 -28.55 1.98 5.89
N ILE A 137 -29.41 2.92 5.50
CA ILE A 137 -30.79 3.01 5.94
C ILE A 137 -31.64 2.84 4.69
N SER A 138 -32.58 1.93 4.73
CA SER A 138 -33.47 1.68 3.59
C SER A 138 -34.91 1.48 4.04
N GLN A 139 -35.81 2.06 3.28
CA GLN A 139 -37.24 1.94 3.48
C GLN A 139 -37.94 1.90 2.11
N GLY A 140 -38.89 1.01 1.97
CA GLY A 140 -39.73 0.89 0.79
C GLY A 140 -41.20 0.77 1.16
N THR A 141 -42.05 1.23 0.24
CA THR A 141 -43.47 1.01 0.22
C THR A 141 -43.85 0.29 -1.09
N GLU A 142 -45.13 0.09 -1.36
CA GLU A 142 -45.57 -0.46 -2.66
C GLU A 142 -45.27 0.49 -3.83
N THR A 143 -45.13 1.80 -3.56
CA THR A 143 -44.95 2.83 -4.57
C THR A 143 -43.61 3.52 -4.52
N SER A 144 -42.84 3.33 -3.47
CA SER A 144 -41.51 3.98 -3.29
C SER A 144 -40.49 3.08 -2.69
N SER A 145 -39.21 3.32 -3.03
CA SER A 145 -38.08 2.64 -2.47
C SER A 145 -36.93 3.65 -2.29
N ASN A 146 -36.46 3.81 -1.09
CA ASN A 146 -35.38 4.75 -0.77
C ASN A 146 -34.27 4.04 0.00
N ARG A 147 -33.04 4.29 -0.38
CA ARG A 147 -31.85 3.81 0.35
C ARG A 147 -30.82 4.92 0.42
N PHE A 148 -30.47 5.29 1.61
CA PHE A 148 -29.31 6.13 1.91
C PHE A 148 -28.21 5.25 2.44
N SER A 149 -26.97 5.47 2.03
CA SER A 149 -25.80 4.83 2.64
C SER A 149 -24.65 5.81 2.76
N TYR A 150 -23.94 5.67 3.85
CA TYR A 150 -22.68 6.35 4.12
C TYR A 150 -21.59 5.31 4.29
N THR A 151 -20.48 5.50 3.58
CA THR A 151 -19.28 4.66 3.75
C THR A 151 -18.12 5.56 4.09
N PHE A 152 -17.45 5.22 5.18
CA PHE A 152 -16.16 5.78 5.57
C PHE A 152 -15.09 4.71 5.33
N MET A 153 -13.99 5.12 4.72
CA MET A 153 -12.81 4.29 4.53
C MET A 153 -11.60 5.08 4.98
N ASP A 154 -10.76 4.43 5.78
CA ASP A 154 -9.48 4.93 6.23
C ASP A 154 -8.43 3.87 5.95
N GLU A 155 -7.38 4.25 5.23
CA GLU A 155 -6.30 3.35 4.85
C GLU A 155 -4.95 3.96 5.19
N ILE A 156 -4.22 3.22 6.00
CA ILE A 156 -2.81 3.44 6.28
C ILE A 156 -2.05 2.33 5.54
N PRO A 157 -1.35 2.64 4.44
CA PRO A 157 -0.63 1.62 3.69
C PRO A 157 0.54 1.04 4.48
N ASN A 158 1.05 -0.09 4.05
CA ASN A 158 2.24 -0.72 4.63
C ASN A 158 3.55 0.01 4.29
N SER A 159 3.55 0.97 3.36
CA SER A 159 4.64 1.92 3.16
C SER A 159 4.69 2.94 4.30
N LEU A 160 5.86 3.53 4.57
CA LEU A 160 6.02 4.52 5.64
C LEU A 160 5.31 5.84 5.35
N THR A 161 5.01 6.12 4.10
CA THR A 161 4.36 7.35 3.65
C THR A 161 3.00 7.05 3.02
N GLY A 162 2.13 8.04 3.07
CA GLY A 162 0.80 7.98 2.53
C GLY A 162 -0.26 7.63 3.58
N SER A 163 -1.44 8.12 3.32
CA SER A 163 -2.71 7.78 3.99
C SER A 163 -3.82 8.06 2.98
N PHE A 164 -4.92 7.38 3.12
CA PHE A 164 -6.07 7.60 2.26
C PHE A 164 -7.32 7.58 3.11
N THR A 165 -8.11 8.65 3.03
CA THR A 165 -9.43 8.72 3.64
C THR A 165 -10.50 8.98 2.59
N LYS A 166 -11.65 8.35 2.76
CA LYS A 166 -12.77 8.48 1.83
C LYS A 166 -14.10 8.49 2.56
N HIS A 167 -14.91 9.48 2.24
CA HIS A 167 -16.30 9.57 2.63
C HIS A 167 -17.17 9.42 1.39
N ASN A 168 -18.08 8.49 1.40
CA ASN A 168 -19.01 8.26 0.29
C ASN A 168 -20.45 8.29 0.78
N PHE A 169 -21.21 9.24 0.30
CA PHE A 169 -22.63 9.40 0.54
C PHE A 169 -23.40 8.99 -0.72
N LYS A 170 -24.29 8.03 -0.59
CA LYS A 170 -25.09 7.55 -1.71
C LYS A 170 -26.56 7.51 -1.35
N LEU A 171 -27.37 8.12 -2.20
CA LEU A 171 -28.83 8.09 -2.13
C LEU A 171 -29.36 7.44 -3.41
N THR A 172 -30.11 6.39 -3.28
CA THR A 172 -30.78 5.72 -4.40
C THR A 172 -32.24 5.53 -4.09
N GLY A 173 -33.07 5.64 -5.08
CA GLY A 173 -34.47 5.38 -4.88
C GLY A 173 -35.27 5.27 -6.15
N SER A 174 -36.54 4.91 -5.99
CA SER A 174 -37.53 4.88 -7.05
C SER A 174 -38.88 5.32 -6.50
N TYR A 175 -39.64 5.98 -7.33
CA TYR A 175 -40.99 6.43 -7.00
C TYR A 175 -41.94 6.16 -8.18
N LYS A 176 -43.00 5.45 -7.95
CA LYS A 176 -44.03 5.14 -8.93
C LYS A 176 -45.03 6.29 -8.98
N LEU A 177 -44.86 7.19 -9.96
CA LEU A 177 -45.71 8.38 -10.13
C LEU A 177 -47.10 8.03 -10.68
N ALA A 178 -47.14 7.05 -11.61
CA ALA A 178 -48.38 6.53 -12.20
C ALA A 178 -48.12 5.08 -12.66
N LYS A 179 -49.20 4.36 -13.07
CA LYS A 179 -49.03 2.98 -13.56
C LYS A 179 -47.93 2.82 -14.63
N PRO A 180 -47.81 3.68 -15.64
CA PRO A 180 -46.76 3.54 -16.65
C PRO A 180 -45.46 4.31 -16.30
N LEU A 181 -45.42 5.10 -15.21
CA LEU A 181 -44.33 6.04 -14.96
C LEU A 181 -43.66 5.76 -13.60
N THR A 182 -42.41 5.41 -13.64
CA THR A 182 -41.55 5.26 -12.46
C THR A 182 -40.34 6.19 -12.60
N LEU A 183 -40.13 7.04 -11.61
CA LEU A 183 -38.90 7.84 -11.46
C LEU A 183 -37.88 7.03 -10.69
N GLU A 184 -36.70 6.90 -11.24
CA GLU A 184 -35.52 6.32 -10.57
C GLU A 184 -34.44 7.38 -10.41
N TYR A 185 -33.80 7.43 -9.25
CA TYR A 185 -32.72 8.36 -8.98
C TYR A 185 -31.56 7.70 -8.24
N SER A 186 -30.34 8.18 -8.53
CA SER A 186 -29.13 7.79 -7.87
C SER A 186 -28.20 8.99 -7.77
N LEU A 187 -27.94 9.42 -6.54
CA LEU A 187 -26.99 10.47 -6.21
C LEU A 187 -25.81 9.85 -5.47
N ASN A 188 -24.61 10.23 -5.84
CA ASN A 188 -23.40 9.75 -5.21
C ASN A 188 -22.44 10.92 -5.02
N TYR A 189 -22.03 11.16 -3.79
CA TYR A 189 -21.08 12.22 -3.43
C TYR A 189 -19.91 11.63 -2.68
N ILE A 190 -18.69 11.91 -3.16
CA ILE A 190 -17.44 11.35 -2.64
C ILE A 190 -16.51 12.50 -2.28
N ILE A 191 -15.96 12.44 -1.08
CA ILE A 191 -14.84 13.27 -0.63
C ILE A 191 -13.69 12.30 -0.33
N GLN A 192 -12.49 12.62 -0.82
CA GLN A 192 -11.32 11.80 -0.57
C GLN A 192 -10.07 12.66 -0.42
N ASP A 193 -9.20 12.24 0.49
CA ASP A 193 -7.87 12.80 0.73
C ASP A 193 -6.82 11.69 0.56
N VAL A 194 -5.67 12.06 -0.02
CA VAL A 194 -4.57 11.13 -0.36
C VAL A 194 -3.25 11.63 0.19
#